data_5193c1b66a2dcc0d66377bd18da2152c
#
_entry.id   5193c1b66a2dcc0d66377bd18da2152c
#
_cell.length_a   1.000
_cell.length_b   1.000
_cell.length_c   1.000
_cell.angle_alpha   90.00
_cell.angle_beta   90.00
_cell.angle_gamma   90.00
#
_symmetry.space_group_name_H-M   'P 1'
#
loop_
_entity.id
_entity.type
_entity.pdbx_description
1 polymer ?
#
loop_
_entity_poly.entity_id
_entity_poly.type
_entity_poly.pdbx_seq_one_letter_code
_entity_poly.pdbx_strand_id
1 'polypeptide(L)'
;MKAITNIQKFSIHDGDGIRTTVFFKGCPLHCTWCHNPETQCYNPEVEFDSEKCVGCGSCIRVCHREAISIVDGKAFTDSNKCNRCDKCGKMCPSSARRVMGKDYEPKALVKELMKDLMFYEESGGGVTLSGGEVMMMDIDYLIAIAKELKRNGISLFIDTCGYV
;
A
#
# COMPACT_ATOMS: atom_id res chain seq x y z
N MET A 1 -5.27 -11.63 -4.82
CA MET A 1 -5.21 -10.53 -3.84
C MET A 1 -4.80 -9.26 -4.57
N LYS A 2 -5.29 -8.09 -4.17
CA LYS A 2 -5.12 -6.82 -4.90
C LYS A 2 -4.66 -5.67 -3.96
N ALA A 3 -4.24 -6.01 -2.74
CA ALA A 3 -3.95 -5.03 -1.70
C ALA A 3 -2.62 -4.29 -1.99
N ILE A 4 -2.69 -2.97 -1.97
CA ILE A 4 -1.58 -2.06 -2.17
C ILE A 4 -1.27 -1.36 -0.84
N THR A 5 -0.02 -1.41 -0.41
CA THR A 5 0.44 -0.76 0.84
C THR A 5 0.76 0.70 0.61
N ASN A 6 1.39 1.00 -0.53
CA ASN A 6 1.86 2.33 -0.85
C ASN A 6 1.88 2.57 -2.36
N ILE A 7 1.72 3.83 -2.75
CA ILE A 7 1.98 4.34 -4.10
C ILE A 7 2.98 5.48 -3.92
N GLN A 8 4.25 5.18 -4.18
CA GLN A 8 5.36 6.12 -4.03
C GLN A 8 5.61 6.85 -5.34
N LYS A 9 5.40 8.14 -5.31
CA LYS A 9 5.68 9.02 -6.44
C LYS A 9 7.13 9.44 -6.45
N PHE A 10 7.62 9.83 -7.61
CA PHE A 10 8.95 10.38 -7.79
C PHE A 10 10.10 9.41 -7.41
N SER A 11 9.93 8.12 -7.69
CA SER A 11 10.99 7.12 -7.52
C SER A 11 12.03 7.26 -8.63
N ILE A 12 13.30 7.34 -8.26
CA ILE A 12 14.42 7.51 -9.19
C ILE A 12 15.43 6.35 -9.17
N HIS A 13 15.11 5.29 -8.37
CA HIS A 13 15.96 4.11 -8.22
C HIS A 13 15.28 2.81 -8.65
N ASP A 14 14.03 2.89 -9.11
CA ASP A 14 13.19 1.74 -9.42
C ASP A 14 13.04 1.52 -10.94
N GLY A 15 14.07 1.89 -11.71
CA GLY A 15 14.14 1.80 -13.17
C GLY A 15 14.48 3.14 -13.83
N ASP A 16 14.41 3.19 -15.16
CA ASP A 16 14.76 4.37 -15.93
C ASP A 16 13.78 5.52 -15.72
N GLY A 17 14.30 6.75 -15.67
CA GLY A 17 13.53 7.99 -15.53
C GLY A 17 12.86 8.15 -14.15
N ILE A 18 11.90 9.08 -14.08
CA ILE A 18 11.10 9.29 -12.87
C ILE A 18 9.90 8.35 -12.92
N ARG A 19 9.72 7.54 -11.87
CA ARG A 19 8.68 6.51 -11.83
C ARG A 19 7.73 6.69 -10.66
N THR A 20 6.56 6.08 -10.77
CA THR A 20 5.69 5.86 -9.62
C THR A 20 5.72 4.38 -9.28
N THR A 21 6.17 4.06 -8.07
CA THR A 21 6.30 2.68 -7.61
C THR A 21 5.08 2.29 -6.79
N VAL A 22 4.44 1.19 -7.19
CA VAL A 22 3.27 0.60 -6.53
C VAL A 22 3.75 -0.58 -5.69
N PHE A 23 3.59 -0.49 -4.37
CA PHE A 23 3.98 -1.55 -3.44
C PHE A 23 2.78 -2.44 -3.11
N PHE A 24 2.81 -3.67 -3.64
CA PHE A 24 1.81 -4.68 -3.34
C PHE A 24 2.05 -5.33 -1.98
N LYS A 25 0.98 -5.87 -1.38
CA LYS A 25 1.00 -6.60 -0.12
C LYS A 25 0.90 -8.10 -0.39
N GLY A 26 1.75 -8.86 0.28
CA GLY A 26 1.85 -10.31 0.19
C GLY A 26 3.16 -10.76 -0.44
N CYS A 27 3.96 -11.48 0.35
CA CYS A 27 5.21 -12.10 -0.09
C CYS A 27 5.31 -13.49 0.53
N PRO A 28 5.72 -14.53 -0.22
CA PRO A 28 5.92 -15.87 0.33
C PRO A 28 7.21 -15.96 1.16
N LEU A 29 8.09 -14.96 1.05
CA LEU A 29 9.36 -14.91 1.76
C LEU A 29 9.27 -14.01 3.00
N HIS A 30 10.16 -14.29 3.98
CA HIS A 30 10.30 -13.53 5.23
C HIS A 30 11.78 -13.16 5.42
N CYS A 31 12.35 -12.48 4.42
CA CYS A 31 13.75 -12.06 4.44
C CYS A 31 14.03 -11.14 5.63
N THR A 32 15.07 -11.43 6.40
CA THR A 32 15.45 -10.62 7.57
C THR A 32 15.94 -9.22 7.20
N TRP A 33 16.37 -9.03 5.95
CA TRP A 33 16.82 -7.76 5.38
C TRP A 33 15.77 -7.08 4.49
N CYS A 34 14.49 -7.46 4.60
CA CYS A 34 13.43 -6.89 3.76
C CYS A 34 13.32 -5.39 3.97
N HIS A 35 13.36 -4.62 2.89
CA HIS A 35 13.18 -3.16 2.92
C HIS A 35 11.74 -2.75 3.22
N ASN A 36 10.78 -3.62 2.89
CA ASN A 36 9.34 -3.34 3.04
C ASN A 36 8.67 -4.47 3.84
N PRO A 37 9.03 -4.67 5.12
CA PRO A 37 8.51 -5.79 5.91
C PRO A 37 6.99 -5.76 6.08
N GLU A 38 6.37 -4.58 6.01
CA GLU A 38 4.92 -4.37 6.04
C GLU A 38 4.21 -4.98 4.83
N THR A 39 4.94 -5.33 3.77
CA THR A 39 4.39 -5.97 2.58
C THR A 39 4.37 -7.49 2.66
N GLN A 40 5.05 -8.10 3.62
CA GLN A 40 5.16 -9.56 3.74
C GLN A 40 3.82 -10.24 4.02
N CYS A 41 3.00 -9.66 4.91
CA CYS A 41 1.70 -10.22 5.24
C CYS A 41 0.71 -10.03 4.09
N TYR A 42 -0.05 -11.08 3.76
CA TYR A 42 -1.04 -11.05 2.69
C TYR A 42 -2.30 -10.23 3.05
N ASN A 43 -2.66 -10.19 4.32
CA ASN A 43 -3.87 -9.50 4.78
C ASN A 43 -3.59 -8.02 5.09
N PRO A 44 -4.57 -7.13 4.90
CA PRO A 44 -4.49 -5.77 5.42
C PRO A 44 -4.20 -5.76 6.92
N GLU A 45 -3.39 -4.82 7.38
CA GLU A 45 -2.98 -4.69 8.78
C GLU A 45 -3.17 -3.28 9.27
N VAL A 46 -3.34 -3.12 10.58
CA VAL A 46 -3.35 -1.80 11.21
C VAL A 46 -1.93 -1.48 11.65
N GLU A 47 -1.30 -0.55 10.95
CA GLU A 47 -0.07 0.07 11.42
C GLU A 47 -0.40 1.05 12.56
N PHE A 48 0.35 1.00 13.63
CA PHE A 48 0.17 1.87 14.79
C PHE A 48 1.51 2.38 15.31
N ASP A 49 1.65 3.70 15.30
CA ASP A 49 2.80 4.41 15.86
C ASP A 49 2.43 4.93 17.26
N SER A 50 2.96 4.26 18.28
CA SER A 50 2.69 4.61 19.66
C SER A 50 3.27 5.96 20.07
N GLU A 51 4.35 6.42 19.43
CA GLU A 51 4.98 7.70 19.75
C GLU A 51 4.10 8.87 19.32
N LYS A 52 3.44 8.74 18.16
CA LYS A 52 2.49 9.74 17.67
C LYS A 52 1.15 9.73 18.39
N CYS A 53 0.82 8.63 19.09
CA CYS A 53 -0.49 8.53 19.74
C CYS A 53 -0.56 9.40 20.99
N VAL A 54 -1.54 10.30 21.02
CA VAL A 54 -1.79 11.21 22.16
C VAL A 54 -2.96 10.77 23.05
N GLY A 55 -3.49 9.55 22.84
CA GLY A 55 -4.56 8.98 23.68
C GLY A 55 -5.92 9.68 23.59
N CYS A 56 -6.17 10.48 22.57
CA CYS A 56 -7.36 11.37 22.47
C CYS A 56 -8.71 10.63 22.31
N GLY A 57 -8.72 9.32 22.06
CA GLY A 57 -9.94 8.51 21.93
C GLY A 57 -10.75 8.71 20.64
N SER A 58 -10.32 9.56 19.69
CA SER A 58 -11.04 9.78 18.44
C SER A 58 -11.27 8.51 17.64
N CYS A 59 -10.31 7.58 17.65
CA CYS A 59 -10.40 6.30 17.00
C CYS A 59 -11.46 5.37 17.63
N ILE A 60 -11.70 5.47 18.94
CA ILE A 60 -12.74 4.68 19.63
C ILE A 60 -14.11 5.14 19.14
N ARG A 61 -14.35 6.47 19.12
CA ARG A 61 -15.66 7.05 18.74
C ARG A 61 -16.15 6.63 17.36
N VAL A 62 -15.23 6.33 16.43
CA VAL A 62 -15.59 5.95 15.06
C VAL A 62 -15.55 4.45 14.79
N CYS A 63 -15.13 3.67 15.79
CA CYS A 63 -14.99 2.22 15.64
C CYS A 63 -16.33 1.52 15.88
N HIS A 64 -17.09 1.25 14.82
CA HIS A 64 -18.35 0.52 14.89
C HIS A 64 -18.20 -0.98 15.26
N ARG A 65 -16.97 -1.49 15.34
CA ARG A 65 -16.65 -2.86 15.78
C ARG A 65 -16.21 -2.92 17.24
N GLU A 66 -16.12 -1.77 17.92
CA GLU A 66 -15.64 -1.68 19.30
C GLU A 66 -14.29 -2.38 19.50
N ALA A 67 -13.44 -2.32 18.47
CA ALA A 67 -12.16 -3.01 18.44
C ALA A 67 -11.02 -2.19 19.04
N ILE A 68 -11.29 -0.98 19.57
CA ILE A 68 -10.24 -0.08 20.05
C ILE A 68 -10.52 0.35 21.49
N SER A 69 -9.50 0.25 22.33
CA SER A 69 -9.49 0.73 23.72
C SER A 69 -8.26 1.61 23.97
N ILE A 70 -8.25 2.34 25.09
CA ILE A 70 -7.04 3.01 25.58
C ILE A 70 -6.44 2.14 26.68
N VAL A 71 -5.17 1.82 26.53
CA VAL A 71 -4.34 1.11 27.51
C VAL A 71 -3.08 1.95 27.72
N ASP A 72 -2.76 2.28 28.95
CA ASP A 72 -1.59 3.12 29.32
C ASP A 72 -1.49 4.43 28.51
N GLY A 73 -2.65 5.09 28.29
CA GLY A 73 -2.71 6.35 27.54
C GLY A 73 -2.55 6.22 26.02
N LYS A 74 -2.47 5.01 25.47
CA LYS A 74 -2.31 4.73 24.05
C LYS A 74 -3.47 3.88 23.51
N ALA A 75 -3.76 4.03 22.21
CA ALA A 75 -4.80 3.23 21.59
C ALA A 75 -4.32 1.80 21.32
N PHE A 76 -5.04 0.84 21.84
CA PHE A 76 -4.86 -0.59 21.57
C PHE A 76 -5.93 -1.07 20.59
N THR A 77 -5.58 -2.00 19.68
CA THR A 77 -6.53 -2.58 18.71
C THR A 77 -6.64 -4.09 18.92
N ASP A 78 -7.85 -4.55 19.22
CA ASP A 78 -8.18 -5.98 19.18
C ASP A 78 -8.31 -6.44 17.71
N SER A 79 -7.33 -7.18 17.23
CA SER A 79 -7.26 -7.68 15.85
C SER A 79 -8.41 -8.65 15.51
N ASN A 80 -8.98 -9.34 16.51
CA ASN A 80 -10.10 -10.29 16.29
C ASN A 80 -11.42 -9.56 16.02
N LYS A 81 -11.60 -8.37 16.56
CA LYS A 81 -12.78 -7.53 16.33
C LYS A 81 -12.60 -6.61 15.13
N CYS A 82 -11.38 -6.24 14.80
CA CYS A 82 -11.07 -5.24 13.78
C CYS A 82 -11.29 -5.78 12.36
N ASN A 83 -12.17 -5.12 11.58
CA ASN A 83 -12.39 -5.43 10.17
C ASN A 83 -11.55 -4.56 9.21
N ARG A 84 -10.60 -3.81 9.71
CA ARG A 84 -9.62 -3.01 8.94
C ARG A 84 -10.23 -1.96 8.00
N CYS A 85 -11.36 -1.38 8.37
CA CYS A 85 -12.11 -0.40 7.53
C CYS A 85 -11.47 1.00 7.43
N ASP A 86 -10.37 1.26 8.11
CA ASP A 86 -9.59 2.51 8.14
C ASP A 86 -10.32 3.78 8.62
N LYS A 87 -11.52 3.69 9.16
CA LYS A 87 -12.22 4.88 9.74
C LYS A 87 -11.40 5.53 10.85
N CYS A 88 -10.75 4.72 11.68
CA CYS A 88 -9.92 5.20 12.77
C CYS A 88 -8.62 5.88 12.31
N GLY A 89 -8.03 5.43 11.19
CA GLY A 89 -6.86 6.08 10.60
C GLY A 89 -7.22 7.46 10.06
N LYS A 90 -8.31 7.57 9.30
CA LYS A 90 -8.81 8.84 8.74
C LYS A 90 -9.19 9.87 9.80
N MET A 91 -9.60 9.42 11.00
CA MET A 91 -10.00 10.29 12.11
C MET A 91 -8.86 10.55 13.11
N CYS A 92 -7.68 10.01 12.90
CA CYS A 92 -6.56 10.20 13.80
C CYS A 92 -5.87 11.55 13.56
N PRO A 93 -5.96 12.52 14.50
CA PRO A 93 -5.42 13.87 14.29
C PRO A 93 -3.88 13.88 14.25
N SER A 94 -3.23 12.89 14.89
CA SER A 94 -1.78 12.76 14.92
C SER A 94 -1.24 11.76 13.89
N SER A 95 -2.11 11.22 13.00
CA SER A 95 -1.74 10.18 12.02
C SER A 95 -1.00 8.99 12.64
N ALA A 96 -1.30 8.67 13.92
CA ALA A 96 -0.67 7.58 14.66
C ALA A 96 -1.11 6.20 14.18
N ARG A 97 -2.09 6.10 13.30
CA ARG A 97 -2.57 4.82 12.79
C ARG A 97 -3.14 4.93 11.39
N ARG A 98 -2.94 3.86 10.63
CA ARG A 98 -3.52 3.69 9.29
C ARG A 98 -3.71 2.21 8.99
N VAL A 99 -4.54 1.88 8.02
CA VAL A 99 -4.63 0.52 7.49
C VAL A 99 -3.71 0.40 6.29
N MET A 100 -2.79 -0.56 6.37
CA MET A 100 -1.91 -0.96 5.28
C MET A 100 -2.61 -2.04 4.44
N GLY A 101 -2.57 -1.87 3.12
CA GLY A 101 -3.23 -2.79 2.20
C GLY A 101 -4.63 -2.33 1.81
N LYS A 102 -4.70 -1.43 0.84
CA LYS A 102 -5.94 -0.95 0.23
C LYS A 102 -6.14 -1.60 -1.13
N ASP A 103 -7.33 -2.12 -1.38
CA ASP A 103 -7.69 -2.66 -2.68
C ASP A 103 -7.98 -1.53 -3.67
N TYR A 104 -7.46 -1.72 -4.88
CA TYR A 104 -7.75 -0.87 -6.04
C TYR A 104 -8.25 -1.72 -7.19
N GLU A 105 -9.30 -1.27 -7.85
CA GLU A 105 -9.65 -1.79 -9.16
C GLU A 105 -8.60 -1.33 -10.20
N PRO A 106 -8.25 -2.15 -11.22
CA PRO A 106 -7.17 -1.82 -12.17
C PRO A 106 -7.30 -0.43 -12.79
N LYS A 107 -8.50 -0.06 -13.26
CA LYS A 107 -8.76 1.25 -13.86
C LYS A 107 -8.60 2.40 -12.86
N ALA A 108 -9.00 2.19 -11.60
CA ALA A 108 -8.87 3.20 -10.56
C ALA A 108 -7.40 3.40 -10.19
N LEU A 109 -6.61 2.31 -10.13
CA LEU A 109 -5.17 2.39 -9.91
C LEU A 109 -4.49 3.16 -11.04
N VAL A 110 -4.73 2.77 -12.28
CA VAL A 110 -4.10 3.43 -13.43
C VAL A 110 -4.50 4.92 -13.49
N LYS A 111 -5.74 5.27 -13.21
CA LYS A 111 -6.17 6.68 -13.09
C LYS A 111 -5.36 7.46 -12.05
N GLU A 112 -5.00 6.82 -10.93
CA GLU A 112 -4.15 7.45 -9.91
C GLU A 112 -2.72 7.64 -10.43
N LEU A 113 -2.16 6.62 -11.09
CA LEU A 113 -0.82 6.64 -11.65
C LEU A 113 -0.66 7.67 -12.78
N MET A 114 -1.71 7.88 -13.58
CA MET A 114 -1.74 8.88 -14.66
C MET A 114 -1.64 10.33 -14.18
N LYS A 115 -1.80 10.59 -12.90
CA LYS A 115 -1.58 11.95 -12.33
C LYS A 115 -0.13 12.40 -12.46
N ASP A 116 0.79 11.46 -12.61
CA ASP A 116 2.22 11.71 -12.72
C ASP A 116 2.73 11.62 -14.19
N LEU A 117 1.82 11.58 -15.16
CA LEU A 117 2.12 11.41 -16.59
C LEU A 117 3.19 12.39 -17.11
N MET A 118 3.11 13.65 -16.71
CA MET A 118 4.08 14.68 -17.11
C MET A 118 5.52 14.28 -16.76
N PHE A 119 5.73 13.68 -15.56
CA PHE A 119 7.06 13.23 -15.14
C PHE A 119 7.54 12.01 -15.95
N TYR A 120 6.61 11.13 -16.35
CA TYR A 120 6.96 9.98 -17.19
C TYR A 120 7.40 10.41 -18.56
N GLU A 121 6.68 11.34 -19.19
CA GLU A 121 6.97 11.86 -20.53
C GLU A 121 8.29 12.62 -20.57
N GLU A 122 8.53 13.51 -19.61
CA GLU A 122 9.74 14.34 -19.54
C GLU A 122 11.02 13.54 -19.24
N SER A 123 10.91 12.46 -18.46
CA SER A 123 12.08 11.70 -18.01
C SER A 123 12.29 10.36 -18.75
N GLY A 124 11.34 9.92 -19.58
CA GLY A 124 11.32 8.57 -20.10
C GLY A 124 10.99 7.50 -19.06
N GLY A 125 10.37 7.89 -17.94
CA GLY A 125 10.03 7.04 -16.82
C GLY A 125 8.72 6.26 -17.03
N GLY A 126 8.02 5.98 -15.92
CA GLY A 126 6.76 5.24 -15.95
C GLY A 126 6.34 4.66 -14.62
N VAL A 127 5.83 3.44 -14.63
CA VAL A 127 5.34 2.74 -13.42
C VAL A 127 6.23 1.54 -13.11
N THR A 128 6.51 1.32 -11.82
CA THR A 128 7.15 0.10 -11.33
C THR A 128 6.21 -0.59 -10.35
N LEU A 129 5.97 -1.88 -10.55
CA LEU A 129 5.25 -2.73 -9.61
C LEU A 129 6.28 -3.44 -8.72
N SER A 130 6.15 -3.29 -7.40
CA SER A 130 7.11 -3.76 -6.39
C SER A 130 6.37 -4.12 -5.08
N GLY A 131 7.07 -4.14 -3.95
CA GLY A 131 6.52 -4.36 -2.62
C GLY A 131 6.75 -5.76 -2.10
N GLY A 132 5.70 -6.55 -1.94
CA GLY A 132 5.79 -7.98 -1.67
C GLY A 132 6.36 -8.73 -2.88
N GLU A 133 5.82 -9.89 -3.21
CA GLU A 133 6.19 -10.53 -4.49
C GLU A 133 5.10 -10.27 -5.52
N VAL A 134 5.41 -9.46 -6.52
CA VAL A 134 4.44 -9.04 -7.56
C VAL A 134 3.94 -10.24 -8.36
N MET A 135 4.82 -11.20 -8.68
CA MET A 135 4.47 -12.38 -9.48
C MET A 135 3.56 -13.36 -8.74
N MET A 136 3.39 -13.20 -7.43
CA MET A 136 2.41 -13.94 -6.62
C MET A 136 1.01 -13.29 -6.59
N MET A 137 0.86 -12.12 -7.21
CA MET A 137 -0.44 -11.47 -7.33
C MET A 137 -1.33 -12.20 -8.35
N ASP A 138 -2.62 -11.87 -8.33
CA ASP A 138 -3.59 -12.35 -9.31
C ASP A 138 -3.14 -11.93 -10.72
N ILE A 139 -2.89 -12.93 -11.59
CA ILE A 139 -2.33 -12.69 -12.93
C ILE A 139 -3.26 -11.86 -13.82
N ASP A 140 -4.57 -12.07 -13.73
CA ASP A 140 -5.55 -11.31 -14.52
C ASP A 140 -5.58 -9.85 -14.10
N TYR A 141 -5.38 -9.59 -12.79
CA TYR A 141 -5.25 -8.25 -12.26
C TYR A 141 -3.99 -7.53 -12.78
N LEU A 142 -2.83 -8.21 -12.77
CA LEU A 142 -1.58 -7.66 -13.30
C LEU A 142 -1.68 -7.38 -14.80
N ILE A 143 -2.25 -8.33 -15.55
CA ILE A 143 -2.48 -8.18 -17.00
C ILE A 143 -3.41 -6.99 -17.28
N ALA A 144 -4.46 -6.81 -16.49
CA ALA A 144 -5.37 -5.67 -16.66
C ALA A 144 -4.66 -4.33 -16.46
N ILE A 145 -3.81 -4.21 -15.43
CA ILE A 145 -2.98 -3.01 -15.18
C ILE A 145 -2.01 -2.80 -16.36
N ALA A 146 -1.27 -3.83 -16.73
CA ALA A 146 -0.28 -3.75 -17.81
C ALA A 146 -0.89 -3.33 -19.15
N LYS A 147 -2.04 -3.89 -19.53
CA LYS A 147 -2.78 -3.52 -20.74
C LYS A 147 -3.22 -2.06 -20.70
N GLU A 148 -3.71 -1.59 -19.58
CA GLU A 148 -4.19 -0.21 -19.43
C GLU A 148 -3.02 0.78 -19.45
N LEU A 149 -1.90 0.50 -18.79
CA LEU A 149 -0.68 1.32 -18.88
C LEU A 149 -0.14 1.36 -20.30
N LYS A 150 -0.06 0.21 -20.98
CA LYS A 150 0.40 0.13 -22.36
C LYS A 150 -0.47 0.94 -23.32
N ARG A 151 -1.80 0.93 -23.15
CA ARG A 151 -2.73 1.75 -23.95
C ARG A 151 -2.46 3.25 -23.81
N ASN A 152 -1.96 3.67 -22.66
CA ASN A 152 -1.58 5.05 -22.37
C ASN A 152 -0.11 5.36 -22.69
N GLY A 153 0.63 4.43 -23.30
CA GLY A 153 2.04 4.62 -23.68
C GLY A 153 3.01 4.61 -22.49
N ILE A 154 2.57 4.14 -21.31
CA ILE A 154 3.38 4.18 -20.09
C ILE A 154 4.27 2.94 -20.00
N SER A 155 5.57 3.17 -19.75
CA SER A 155 6.55 2.12 -19.45
C SER A 155 6.21 1.42 -18.14
N LEU A 156 6.26 0.09 -18.14
CA LEU A 156 6.02 -0.74 -16.96
C LEU A 156 7.24 -1.59 -16.63
N PHE A 157 7.73 -1.48 -15.38
CA PHE A 157 8.74 -2.36 -14.80
C PHE A 157 8.13 -3.21 -13.69
N ILE A 158 8.68 -4.39 -13.49
CA ILE A 158 8.32 -5.30 -12.40
C ILE A 158 9.58 -5.59 -11.59
N ASP A 159 9.53 -5.27 -10.33
CA ASP A 159 10.54 -5.62 -9.34
C ASP A 159 10.10 -6.90 -8.62
N THR A 160 10.85 -7.97 -8.78
CA THR A 160 10.51 -9.32 -8.30
C THR A 160 11.73 -10.05 -7.79
N CYS A 161 11.56 -10.84 -6.74
CA CYS A 161 12.59 -11.77 -6.26
C CYS A 161 12.62 -13.08 -7.08
N GLY A 162 11.69 -13.26 -8.00
CA GLY A 162 11.59 -14.45 -8.87
C GLY A 162 11.14 -15.74 -8.16
N TYR A 163 10.69 -15.63 -6.92
CA TYR A 163 10.15 -16.77 -6.18
C TYR A 163 8.63 -16.89 -6.41
N VAL A 164 8.23 -17.78 -7.31
CA VAL A 164 6.85 -18.03 -7.76
C VAL A 164 6.58 -19.52 -7.87
#